data_ff45a72e735af20987bbc526b9c34278
#
_entry.id   ff45a72e735af20987bbc526b9c34278
#
_cell.length_a   1.000
_cell.length_b   1.000
_cell.length_c   1.000
_cell.angle_alpha   90.00
_cell.angle_beta   90.00
_cell.angle_gamma   90.00
#
_symmetry.space_group_name_H-M   'P 1'
#
loop_
_entity.id
_entity.type
_entity.pdbx_description
1 polymer ?
#
loop_
_entity_poly.entity_id
_entity_poly.type
_entity_poly.pdbx_seq_one_letter_code
_entity_poly.pdbx_strand_id
1 'polypeptide(L)'
;MNDELLHGPNPHSRIPIRGPQVPNPQSRLQTGFTLIEILVVVVILAVLAGALTLAVGGVGGARQLAHEAARAQALIGYACEQAELTGREIGLSVNTKGYRFSRLDRGNWLPIGADELRPRDWLPSTTVQLERDGHRVDIASAFPEKPQLVCFSSGELTAFRLQLQLPDIADRYRIEGQPDGNVTLAQVDANAR
;
A
#
# COMPACT_ATOMS: atom_id res chain seq x y z
N MET A 1 -74.77 -80.86 -44.10
CA MET A 1 -76.05 -80.19 -44.29
C MET A 1 -75.86 -78.73 -43.93
N ASN A 2 -75.79 -77.96 -44.98
CA ASN A 2 -76.28 -76.57 -45.15
C ASN A 2 -75.71 -75.48 -44.21
N ASP A 3 -75.32 -74.37 -44.58
CA ASP A 3 -75.46 -73.45 -45.71
C ASP A 3 -74.86 -72.15 -45.21
N GLU A 4 -74.02 -71.59 -45.99
CA GLU A 4 -74.15 -70.27 -46.68
C GLU A 4 -74.51 -69.07 -45.83
N LEU A 5 -73.88 -68.00 -45.87
CA LEU A 5 -73.71 -66.93 -46.86
C LEU A 5 -73.00 -65.72 -46.29
N LEU A 6 -72.01 -65.30 -46.96
CA LEU A 6 -71.74 -63.93 -47.46
C LEU A 6 -72.30 -62.73 -46.66
N HIS A 7 -71.45 -61.93 -46.11
CA HIS A 7 -71.66 -60.50 -46.26
C HIS A 7 -70.32 -59.74 -46.29
N GLY A 8 -70.20 -58.94 -47.29
CA GLY A 8 -69.02 -58.32 -47.77
C GLY A 8 -68.47 -57.10 -46.92
N PRO A 9 -67.40 -56.58 -47.33
CA PRO A 9 -66.70 -55.60 -46.55
C PRO A 9 -67.28 -54.18 -46.63
N ASN A 10 -67.41 -53.53 -45.52
CA ASN A 10 -67.82 -52.13 -45.45
C ASN A 10 -66.60 -51.25 -45.59
N PRO A 11 -66.49 -50.43 -46.64
CA PRO A 11 -65.40 -49.47 -46.79
C PRO A 11 -65.83 -48.15 -46.17
N HIS A 12 -65.16 -47.67 -45.19
CA HIS A 12 -65.02 -46.27 -44.81
C HIS A 12 -64.67 -46.13 -43.33
N SER A 13 -63.42 -46.43 -43.01
CA SER A 13 -62.83 -45.81 -41.84
C SER A 13 -61.66 -44.94 -42.33
N ARG A 14 -61.95 -43.67 -42.57
CA ARG A 14 -60.94 -42.63 -42.81
C ARG A 14 -60.23 -42.35 -41.51
N ILE A 15 -58.98 -42.73 -41.43
CA ILE A 15 -58.07 -42.35 -40.39
C ILE A 15 -57.69 -40.88 -40.66
N PRO A 16 -57.88 -39.89 -39.75
CA PRO A 16 -57.42 -38.58 -39.95
C PRO A 16 -55.87 -38.57 -39.77
N ILE A 17 -55.17 -38.28 -40.85
CA ILE A 17 -53.75 -38.06 -40.84
C ILE A 17 -53.52 -36.66 -40.14
N ARG A 18 -53.10 -36.73 -38.88
CA ARG A 18 -52.67 -35.54 -38.14
C ARG A 18 -51.29 -35.19 -38.69
N GLY A 19 -51.25 -34.15 -39.53
CA GLY A 19 -50.00 -33.57 -40.03
C GLY A 19 -49.11 -33.10 -38.89
N PRO A 20 -47.78 -33.10 -39.06
CA PRO A 20 -46.87 -32.59 -38.03
C PRO A 20 -47.17 -31.13 -37.78
N GLN A 21 -47.51 -30.81 -36.53
CA GLN A 21 -47.58 -29.41 -36.08
C GLN A 21 -46.15 -28.89 -36.03
N VAL A 22 -45.83 -28.02 -36.96
CA VAL A 22 -44.58 -27.21 -36.94
C VAL A 22 -44.68 -26.26 -35.75
N PRO A 23 -43.77 -26.32 -34.77
CA PRO A 23 -43.75 -25.34 -33.69
C PRO A 23 -43.53 -23.97 -34.30
N ASN A 24 -44.45 -23.07 -34.00
CA ASN A 24 -44.31 -21.65 -34.36
C ASN A 24 -43.05 -21.10 -33.73
N PRO A 25 -42.05 -20.62 -34.47
CA PRO A 25 -40.88 -19.98 -33.89
C PRO A 25 -41.37 -18.69 -33.23
N GLN A 26 -41.48 -18.70 -31.88
CA GLN A 26 -41.65 -17.48 -31.12
C GLN A 26 -40.42 -16.64 -31.42
N SER A 27 -40.57 -15.62 -32.22
CA SER A 27 -39.61 -14.59 -32.45
C SER A 27 -39.32 -13.90 -31.10
N ARG A 28 -38.23 -14.32 -30.47
CA ARG A 28 -37.68 -13.61 -29.34
C ARG A 28 -37.34 -12.20 -29.86
N LEU A 29 -38.10 -11.23 -29.39
CA LEU A 29 -37.78 -9.83 -29.59
C LEU A 29 -36.36 -9.60 -28.99
N GLN A 30 -35.36 -9.58 -29.85
CA GLN A 30 -34.02 -9.14 -29.49
C GLN A 30 -34.11 -7.65 -29.29
N THR A 31 -34.28 -7.22 -28.05
CA THR A 31 -34.12 -5.84 -27.65
C THR A 31 -32.63 -5.50 -27.80
N GLY A 32 -32.29 -4.85 -28.89
CA GLY A 32 -30.94 -4.26 -29.08
C GLY A 32 -30.74 -3.12 -28.09
N PHE A 33 -29.53 -2.98 -27.56
CA PHE A 33 -29.14 -1.86 -26.73
C PHE A 33 -29.28 -0.54 -27.52
N THR A 34 -29.88 0.45 -26.88
CA THR A 34 -29.99 1.79 -27.49
C THR A 34 -28.62 2.52 -27.37
N LEU A 35 -28.34 3.37 -28.34
CA LEU A 35 -27.10 4.18 -28.36
C LEU A 35 -26.99 5.03 -27.10
N ILE A 36 -28.12 5.54 -26.59
CA ILE A 36 -28.18 6.34 -25.37
C ILE A 36 -27.86 5.51 -24.12
N GLU A 37 -28.26 4.25 -24.08
CA GLU A 37 -27.98 3.36 -22.94
C GLU A 37 -26.47 3.09 -22.82
N ILE A 38 -25.81 2.83 -23.95
CA ILE A 38 -24.35 2.67 -23.96
C ILE A 38 -23.65 3.98 -23.54
N LEU A 39 -24.15 5.13 -24.00
CA LEU A 39 -23.59 6.43 -23.63
C LEU A 39 -23.69 6.68 -22.12
N VAL A 40 -24.84 6.41 -21.54
CA VAL A 40 -25.05 6.55 -20.07
C VAL A 40 -24.15 5.61 -19.28
N VAL A 41 -24.03 4.35 -19.71
CA VAL A 41 -23.14 3.37 -19.06
C VAL A 41 -21.68 3.83 -19.11
N VAL A 42 -21.20 4.32 -20.24
CA VAL A 42 -19.82 4.82 -20.37
C VAL A 42 -19.59 6.04 -19.47
N VAL A 43 -20.55 6.96 -19.38
CA VAL A 43 -20.45 8.13 -18.49
C VAL A 43 -20.39 7.68 -17.02
N ILE A 44 -21.24 6.76 -16.60
CA ILE A 44 -21.22 6.21 -15.22
C ILE A 44 -19.89 5.53 -14.93
N LEU A 45 -19.40 4.70 -15.84
CA LEU A 45 -18.11 4.03 -15.70
C LEU A 45 -16.94 5.03 -15.60
N ALA A 46 -16.96 6.10 -16.40
CA ALA A 46 -15.94 7.14 -16.36
C ALA A 46 -15.95 7.90 -15.02
N VAL A 47 -17.13 8.23 -14.49
CA VAL A 47 -17.27 8.88 -13.18
C VAL A 47 -16.79 7.95 -12.05
N LEU A 48 -17.19 6.67 -12.08
CA LEU A 48 -16.75 5.69 -11.09
C LEU A 48 -15.24 5.44 -11.15
N ALA A 49 -14.67 5.32 -12.35
CA ALA A 49 -13.22 5.18 -12.53
C ALA A 49 -12.47 6.41 -12.00
N GLY A 50 -12.98 7.62 -12.26
CA GLY A 50 -12.41 8.87 -11.72
C GLY A 50 -12.47 8.93 -10.17
N ALA A 51 -13.57 8.51 -9.57
CA ALA A 51 -13.72 8.47 -8.11
C ALA A 51 -12.76 7.47 -7.45
N LEU A 52 -12.54 6.31 -8.07
CA LEU A 52 -11.61 5.27 -7.57
C LEU A 52 -10.16 5.74 -7.59
N THR A 53 -9.72 6.48 -8.63
CA THR A 53 -8.34 7.00 -8.70
C THR A 53 -8.05 8.02 -7.61
N LEU A 54 -9.00 8.86 -7.24
CA LEU A 54 -8.86 9.82 -6.13
C LEU A 54 -8.80 9.13 -4.76
N ALA A 55 -9.58 8.06 -4.55
CA ALA A 55 -9.62 7.35 -3.27
C ALA A 55 -8.34 6.54 -2.98
N VAL A 56 -7.67 6.00 -4.00
CA VAL A 56 -6.48 5.14 -3.84
C VAL A 56 -5.21 5.96 -3.58
N GLY A 57 -5.09 7.18 -4.10
CA GLY A 57 -3.88 8.01 -3.99
C GLY A 57 -3.52 8.38 -2.55
N GLY A 58 -4.47 8.80 -1.73
CA GLY A 58 -4.21 9.25 -0.35
C GLY A 58 -3.96 8.09 0.64
N VAL A 59 -4.72 7.01 0.54
CA VAL A 59 -4.61 5.86 1.47
C VAL A 59 -3.30 5.09 1.26
N GLY A 60 -2.82 4.98 0.01
CA GLY A 60 -1.56 4.31 -0.31
C GLY A 60 -0.36 5.04 0.30
N GLY A 61 -0.29 6.35 0.14
CA GLY A 61 0.81 7.18 0.65
C GLY A 61 0.90 7.22 2.18
N ALA A 62 -0.24 7.34 2.88
CA ALA A 62 -0.29 7.32 4.33
C ALA A 62 0.24 6.00 4.91
N ARG A 63 -0.16 4.86 4.34
CA ARG A 63 0.34 3.55 4.74
C ARG A 63 1.84 3.39 4.47
N GLN A 64 2.31 3.86 3.32
CA GLN A 64 3.73 3.80 2.99
C GLN A 64 4.56 4.64 3.95
N LEU A 65 4.12 5.86 4.28
CA LEU A 65 4.80 6.72 5.26
C LEU A 65 4.81 6.09 6.65
N ALA A 66 3.69 5.48 7.09
CA ALA A 66 3.62 4.73 8.34
C ALA A 66 4.66 3.59 8.39
N HIS A 67 4.75 2.81 7.30
CA HIS A 67 5.74 1.74 7.19
C HIS A 67 7.18 2.25 7.20
N GLU A 68 7.45 3.37 6.53
CA GLU A 68 8.77 4.01 6.56
C GLU A 68 9.15 4.45 7.96
N ALA A 69 8.24 5.14 8.65
CA ALA A 69 8.47 5.59 10.02
C ALA A 69 8.68 4.42 10.99
N ALA A 70 7.84 3.39 10.90
CA ALA A 70 7.97 2.19 11.73
C ALA A 70 9.30 1.45 11.45
N ARG A 71 9.70 1.35 10.17
CA ARG A 71 10.99 0.76 9.81
C ARG A 71 12.16 1.57 10.32
N ALA A 72 12.12 2.89 10.18
CA ALA A 72 13.19 3.76 10.69
C ALA A 72 13.31 3.64 12.21
N GLN A 73 12.19 3.68 12.94
CA GLN A 73 12.16 3.48 14.40
C GLN A 73 12.78 2.14 14.80
N ALA A 74 12.35 1.04 14.16
CA ALA A 74 12.86 -0.28 14.46
C ALA A 74 14.36 -0.41 14.18
N LEU A 75 14.85 0.17 13.09
CA LEU A 75 16.29 0.13 12.74
C LEU A 75 17.14 1.00 13.67
N ILE A 76 16.61 2.11 14.16
CA ILE A 76 17.32 2.93 15.18
C ILE A 76 17.42 2.13 16.48
N GLY A 77 16.32 1.52 16.94
CA GLY A 77 16.36 0.65 18.13
C GLY A 77 17.35 -0.50 17.99
N TYR A 78 17.31 -1.18 16.83
CA TYR A 78 18.26 -2.26 16.51
C TYR A 78 19.72 -1.77 16.50
N ALA A 79 19.97 -0.57 15.95
CA ALA A 79 21.32 0.01 15.96
C ALA A 79 21.83 0.28 17.39
N CYS A 80 20.96 0.75 18.28
CA CYS A 80 21.34 0.97 19.68
C CYS A 80 21.60 -0.36 20.40
N GLU A 81 20.77 -1.37 20.19
CA GLU A 81 21.01 -2.72 20.69
C GLU A 81 22.35 -3.31 20.18
N GLN A 82 22.65 -3.12 18.89
CA GLN A 82 23.93 -3.55 18.31
C GLN A 82 25.12 -2.77 18.89
N ALA A 83 24.95 -1.49 19.20
CA ALA A 83 26.02 -0.71 19.82
C ALA A 83 26.37 -1.26 21.20
N GLU A 84 25.37 -1.59 22.01
CA GLU A 84 25.57 -2.22 23.33
C GLU A 84 26.24 -3.60 23.20
N LEU A 85 25.68 -4.47 22.33
CA LEU A 85 26.16 -5.84 22.16
C LEU A 85 27.60 -5.92 21.66
N THR A 86 27.99 -4.98 20.79
CA THR A 86 29.32 -4.99 20.17
C THR A 86 30.34 -4.12 20.89
N GLY A 87 29.92 -3.31 21.87
CA GLY A 87 30.76 -2.34 22.57
C GLY A 87 31.30 -1.24 21.66
N ARG A 88 30.57 -0.91 20.58
CA ARG A 88 30.96 0.09 19.59
C ARG A 88 29.82 1.03 19.28
N GLU A 89 30.11 2.33 19.26
CA GLU A 89 29.08 3.31 18.95
C GLU A 89 28.60 3.18 17.50
N ILE A 90 27.30 3.30 17.31
CA ILE A 90 26.65 3.35 16.01
C ILE A 90 25.96 4.68 15.85
N GLY A 91 26.31 5.40 14.78
CA GLY A 91 25.75 6.70 14.46
C GLY A 91 24.75 6.65 13.33
N LEU A 92 23.74 7.49 13.42
CA LEU A 92 22.74 7.72 12.37
C LEU A 92 22.96 9.08 11.72
N SER A 93 23.10 9.09 10.41
CA SER A 93 23.12 10.29 9.59
C SER A 93 21.86 10.38 8.76
N VAL A 94 21.22 11.54 8.79
CA VAL A 94 19.98 11.85 8.05
C VAL A 94 20.27 12.95 7.05
N ASN A 95 19.74 12.80 5.83
CA ASN A 95 19.74 13.85 4.81
C ASN A 95 18.32 13.99 4.20
N THR A 96 18.15 14.90 3.24
CA THR A 96 16.85 15.13 2.59
C THR A 96 16.36 13.95 1.75
N LYS A 97 17.24 13.00 1.42
CA LYS A 97 16.93 11.87 0.54
C LYS A 97 16.77 10.54 1.30
N GLY A 98 17.40 10.42 2.50
CA GLY A 98 17.39 9.17 3.22
C GLY A 98 18.20 9.23 4.52
N TYR A 99 18.56 8.06 4.99
CA TYR A 99 19.39 7.91 6.19
C TYR A 99 20.37 6.75 6.02
N ARG A 100 21.46 6.82 6.78
CA ARG A 100 22.48 5.79 6.82
C ARG A 100 23.03 5.62 8.23
N PHE A 101 23.47 4.42 8.52
CA PHE A 101 24.19 4.10 9.74
C PHE A 101 25.71 4.05 9.49
N SER A 102 26.46 4.38 10.52
CA SER A 102 27.93 4.29 10.53
C SER A 102 28.39 3.78 11.89
N ARG A 103 29.50 3.05 11.91
CA ARG A 103 30.11 2.54 13.14
C ARG A 103 31.39 3.31 13.42
N LEU A 104 31.60 3.68 14.69
CA LEU A 104 32.85 4.27 15.10
C LEU A 104 33.95 3.19 15.18
N ASP A 105 35.03 3.38 14.43
CA ASP A 105 36.21 2.51 14.46
C ASP A 105 37.48 3.38 14.50
N ARG A 106 38.25 3.24 15.56
CA ARG A 106 39.51 3.98 15.77
C ARG A 106 39.39 5.49 15.56
N GLY A 107 38.31 6.08 16.02
CA GLY A 107 38.03 7.51 15.89
C GLY A 107 37.42 7.97 14.57
N ASN A 108 37.18 7.06 13.62
CA ASN A 108 36.57 7.36 12.34
C ASN A 108 35.17 6.72 12.20
N TRP A 109 34.24 7.46 11.62
CA TRP A 109 32.91 6.96 11.31
C TRP A 109 32.92 6.23 9.97
N LEU A 110 32.76 4.92 9.99
CA LEU A 110 32.74 4.07 8.81
C LEU A 110 31.28 3.72 8.46
N PRO A 111 30.77 4.09 7.26
CA PRO A 111 29.42 3.75 6.84
C PRO A 111 29.18 2.23 6.83
N ILE A 112 28.03 1.80 7.33
CA ILE A 112 27.55 0.42 7.24
C ILE A 112 26.79 0.28 5.92
N GLY A 113 27.35 -0.44 4.96
CA GLY A 113 26.81 -0.58 3.61
C GLY A 113 26.01 -1.87 3.36
N ALA A 114 25.96 -2.76 4.35
CA ALA A 114 25.36 -4.08 4.20
C ALA A 114 24.40 -4.39 5.36
N ASP A 115 23.73 -5.54 5.27
CA ASP A 115 22.82 -6.09 6.26
C ASP A 115 21.62 -5.17 6.57
N GLU A 116 21.07 -5.27 7.75
CA GLU A 116 19.88 -4.52 8.17
C GLU A 116 20.14 -3.01 8.25
N LEU A 117 21.34 -2.59 8.63
CA LEU A 117 21.72 -1.18 8.79
C LEU A 117 22.25 -0.51 7.50
N ARG A 118 22.00 -1.10 6.33
CA ARG A 118 22.34 -0.49 5.05
C ARG A 118 21.63 0.85 4.84
N PRO A 119 22.18 1.76 4.03
CA PRO A 119 21.53 3.03 3.69
C PRO A 119 20.13 2.83 3.10
N ARG A 120 19.23 3.75 3.40
CA ARG A 120 17.85 3.72 2.90
C ARG A 120 17.40 5.11 2.47
N ASP A 121 16.65 5.16 1.38
CA ASP A 121 16.03 6.38 0.91
C ASP A 121 14.64 6.55 1.54
N TRP A 122 14.25 7.81 1.75
CA TRP A 122 12.88 8.16 2.08
C TRP A 122 11.96 7.96 0.89
N LEU A 123 10.67 7.87 1.13
CA LEU A 123 9.68 7.97 0.05
C LEU A 123 9.86 9.30 -0.71
N PRO A 124 9.63 9.31 -2.02
CA PRO A 124 9.68 10.54 -2.81
C PRO A 124 8.82 11.64 -2.19
N SER A 125 9.31 12.87 -2.19
CA SER A 125 8.66 14.07 -1.63
C SER A 125 8.48 14.06 -0.11
N THR A 126 9.09 13.14 0.64
CA THR A 126 9.06 13.17 2.09
C THR A 126 9.81 14.41 2.62
N THR A 127 9.11 15.22 3.39
CA THR A 127 9.73 16.30 4.19
C THR A 127 10.22 15.69 5.50
N VAL A 128 11.50 15.94 5.78
CA VAL A 128 12.19 15.44 6.98
C VAL A 128 12.61 16.60 7.84
N GLN A 129 12.34 16.55 9.14
CA GLN A 129 12.81 17.51 10.13
C GLN A 129 13.47 16.77 11.27
N LEU A 130 14.62 17.23 11.69
CA LEU A 130 15.40 16.66 12.79
C LEU A 130 15.64 17.70 13.86
N GLU A 131 15.35 17.34 15.10
CA GLU A 131 15.78 18.05 16.29
C GLU A 131 16.73 17.13 17.08
N ARG A 132 17.80 17.69 17.61
CA ARG A 132 18.76 17.03 18.48
C ARG A 132 18.93 17.86 19.74
N ASP A 133 18.78 17.23 20.89
CA ASP A 133 18.89 17.91 22.20
C ASP A 133 18.01 19.17 22.29
N GLY A 134 16.81 19.11 21.70
CA GLY A 134 15.86 20.23 21.65
C GLY A 134 16.16 21.31 20.61
N HIS A 135 17.23 21.18 19.83
CA HIS A 135 17.62 22.14 18.81
C HIS A 135 17.39 21.59 17.40
N ARG A 136 16.84 22.44 16.52
CA ARG A 136 16.64 22.05 15.11
C ARG A 136 18.01 21.86 14.43
N VAL A 137 18.13 20.77 13.68
CA VAL A 137 19.32 20.44 12.89
C VAL A 137 19.01 20.73 11.42
N ASP A 138 19.88 21.48 10.76
CA ASP A 138 19.78 21.69 9.31
C ASP A 138 20.15 20.41 8.58
N ILE A 139 19.22 19.94 7.73
CA ILE A 139 19.38 18.73 6.94
C ILE A 139 19.74 19.10 5.51
N ALA A 140 20.96 18.78 5.11
CA ALA A 140 21.47 18.98 3.75
C ALA A 140 21.08 17.82 2.82
N SER A 141 21.33 17.98 1.53
CA SER A 141 21.16 16.90 0.55
C SER A 141 22.30 15.87 0.59
N ALA A 142 23.47 16.25 1.09
CA ALA A 142 24.59 15.34 1.33
C ALA A 142 24.58 14.86 2.77
N PHE A 143 25.08 13.65 2.99
CA PHE A 143 25.28 13.15 4.34
C PHE A 143 26.44 13.90 5.03
N PRO A 144 26.30 14.24 6.31
CA PRO A 144 27.39 14.86 7.06
C PRO A 144 28.53 13.84 7.28
N GLU A 145 29.73 14.37 7.52
CA GLU A 145 30.91 13.54 7.83
C GLU A 145 30.74 12.79 9.15
N LYS A 146 30.16 13.45 10.14
CA LYS A 146 29.85 12.85 11.45
C LYS A 146 28.35 12.65 11.57
N PRO A 147 27.91 11.54 12.18
CA PRO A 147 26.48 11.30 12.39
C PRO A 147 25.88 12.37 13.29
N GLN A 148 24.61 12.70 13.03
CA GLN A 148 23.88 13.64 13.87
C GLN A 148 23.42 13.03 15.18
N LEU A 149 23.14 11.72 15.17
CA LEU A 149 22.65 10.95 16.31
C LEU A 149 23.59 9.79 16.58
N VAL A 150 23.80 9.45 17.84
CA VAL A 150 24.70 8.35 18.25
C VAL A 150 24.00 7.49 19.28
N CYS A 151 24.00 6.18 19.01
CA CYS A 151 23.77 5.14 20.00
C CYS A 151 25.13 4.78 20.62
N PHE A 152 25.29 5.02 21.89
CA PHE A 152 26.50 4.73 22.63
C PHE A 152 26.54 3.27 23.08
N SER A 153 27.73 2.73 23.24
CA SER A 153 27.92 1.37 23.75
C SER A 153 27.49 1.21 25.22
N SER A 154 27.23 2.29 25.91
CA SER A 154 26.68 2.33 27.27
C SER A 154 25.16 2.11 27.35
N GLY A 155 24.47 2.06 26.19
CA GLY A 155 22.99 2.04 26.09
C GLY A 155 22.36 3.42 25.98
N GLU A 156 23.15 4.48 26.10
CA GLU A 156 22.67 5.84 25.94
C GLU A 156 22.44 6.18 24.45
N LEU A 157 21.50 7.10 24.21
CA LEU A 157 21.18 7.62 22.87
C LEU A 157 21.16 9.15 22.88
N THR A 158 21.71 9.75 21.86
CA THR A 158 21.51 11.19 21.64
C THR A 158 20.01 11.49 21.59
N ALA A 159 19.51 12.37 22.45
CA ALA A 159 18.09 12.74 22.44
C ALA A 159 17.70 13.42 21.13
N PHE A 160 16.64 12.92 20.48
CA PHE A 160 16.24 13.45 19.19
C PHE A 160 14.73 13.36 18.95
N ARG A 161 14.27 14.15 18.00
CA ARG A 161 12.94 14.07 17.39
C ARG A 161 13.09 14.14 15.87
N LEU A 162 12.68 13.08 15.18
CA LEU A 162 12.69 12.99 13.74
C LEU A 162 11.24 12.97 13.24
N GLN A 163 10.86 13.96 12.43
CA GLN A 163 9.51 14.06 11.87
C GLN A 163 9.54 13.78 10.36
N LEU A 164 8.59 12.95 9.91
CA LEU A 164 8.39 12.59 8.53
C LEU A 164 6.99 13.01 8.09
N GLN A 165 6.88 13.67 6.95
CA GLN A 165 5.62 14.14 6.39
C GLN A 165 5.64 14.05 4.86
N LEU A 166 4.51 13.67 4.26
CA LEU A 166 4.25 13.83 2.83
C LEU A 166 3.34 15.05 2.58
N PRO A 167 3.50 15.78 1.45
CA PRO A 167 2.80 17.05 1.22
C PRO A 167 1.27 16.92 1.17
N ASP A 168 0.76 15.81 0.63
CA ASP A 168 -0.67 15.62 0.39
C ASP A 168 -1.37 14.79 1.48
N ILE A 169 -0.67 14.57 2.62
CA ILE A 169 -1.16 13.74 3.73
C ILE A 169 -1.14 14.55 5.00
N ALA A 170 -2.27 14.58 5.71
CA ALA A 170 -2.39 15.27 6.98
C ALA A 170 -1.57 14.61 8.09
N ASP A 171 -1.38 13.29 8.00
CA ASP A 171 -0.65 12.53 9.00
C ASP A 171 0.85 12.84 8.95
N ARG A 172 1.41 13.06 10.14
CA ARG A 172 2.86 13.19 10.38
C ARG A 172 3.29 12.06 11.29
N TYR A 173 4.46 11.53 11.05
CA TYR A 173 5.05 10.54 11.93
C TYR A 173 6.25 11.12 12.64
N ARG A 174 6.31 10.91 13.95
CA ARG A 174 7.37 11.41 14.81
C ARG A 174 8.03 10.24 15.52
N ILE A 175 9.33 10.13 15.29
CA ILE A 175 10.20 9.17 15.98
C ILE A 175 10.96 9.98 17.04
N GLU A 176 10.90 9.55 18.28
CA GLU A 176 11.61 10.17 19.39
C GLU A 176 12.56 9.19 20.04
N GLY A 177 13.81 9.59 20.17
CA GLY A 177 14.81 8.87 20.94
C GLY A 177 15.10 9.60 22.23
N GLN A 178 15.15 8.83 23.33
CA GLN A 178 15.43 9.34 24.68
C GLN A 178 16.86 8.96 25.10
N PRO A 179 17.46 9.69 26.05
CA PRO A 179 18.82 9.38 26.51
C PRO A 179 19.00 7.99 27.11
N ASP A 180 17.93 7.37 27.57
CA ASP A 180 17.90 5.99 28.10
C ASP A 180 17.91 4.89 27.01
N GLY A 181 18.07 5.28 25.73
CA GLY A 181 18.08 4.35 24.61
C GLY A 181 16.70 4.01 24.05
N ASN A 182 15.62 4.46 24.70
CA ASN A 182 14.26 4.16 24.25
C ASN A 182 13.91 4.96 22.98
N VAL A 183 13.35 4.26 21.98
CA VAL A 183 12.92 4.86 20.70
C VAL A 183 11.45 4.59 20.47
N THR A 184 10.66 5.64 20.40
CA THR A 184 9.20 5.59 20.23
C THR A 184 8.76 6.16 18.90
N LEU A 185 7.61 5.73 18.42
CA LEU A 185 6.95 6.23 17.22
C LEU A 185 5.55 6.71 17.59
N ALA A 186 5.21 7.91 17.17
CA ALA A 186 3.87 8.48 17.30
C ALA A 186 3.37 9.02 15.97
N GLN A 187 2.10 8.78 15.67
CA GLN A 187 1.38 9.52 14.65
C GLN A 187 0.91 10.84 15.26
N VAL A 188 1.16 11.95 14.58
CA VAL A 188 0.79 13.29 15.04
C VAL A 188 -0.13 13.92 14.00
N ASP A 189 -1.35 14.22 14.43
CA ASP A 189 -2.28 14.93 13.58
C ASP A 189 -1.77 16.36 13.28
N ALA A 190 -1.89 16.81 12.05
CA ALA A 190 -1.45 18.15 11.63
C ALA A 190 -2.15 19.28 12.41
N ASN A 191 -3.28 19.02 13.05
CA ASN A 191 -4.12 19.98 13.78
C ASN A 191 -3.94 19.93 15.31
N ALA A 192 -3.12 19.02 15.85
CA ALA A 192 -2.80 19.04 17.29
C ALA A 192 -1.78 20.15 17.56
N ARG A 193 -2.25 21.26 18.10
CA ARG A 193 -1.45 22.36 18.67
C ARG A 193 -1.13 22.08 20.12
#